data_2042f88e0448a65d4188df3d75b4ade4
#
_entry.id   2042f88e0448a65d4188df3d75b4ade4
#
_cell.length_a   1.000
_cell.length_b   1.000
_cell.length_c   1.000
_cell.angle_alpha   90.00
_cell.angle_beta   90.00
_cell.angle_gamma   90.00
#
_symmetry.space_group_name_H-M   'P 1'
#
loop_
_entity.id
_entity.type
_entity.pdbx_description
1 polymer ?
#
loop_
_entity_poly.entity_id
_entity_poly.type
_entity_poly.pdbx_seq_one_letter_code
_entity_poly.pdbx_strand_id
1 'polypeptide(L)'
;MSDIKSNIVKSTDENYKDLVATKGKLILIKFTADWCSPCKAINPILETISEKMADKIVIANHDVDSEPNFATANAIRSIPTLFLYKDGSHVDTLVGGTDQSNIEAFINKHL
;
A
#
# COMPACT_ATOMS: atom_id res chain seq x y z
N MET A 1 11.13 -21.40 10.62
CA MET A 1 10.98 -20.79 10.42
C MET A 1 10.56 -20.06 9.74
N SER A 2 10.16 -19.87 9.80
CA SER A 2 9.57 -19.31 9.06
C SER A 2 10.18 -18.33 8.37
N ASP A 3 10.55 -18.55 7.47
CA ASP A 3 11.26 -17.67 6.70
C ASP A 3 10.48 -17.16 5.54
N ILE A 4 9.20 -16.99 5.75
CA ILE A 4 8.39 -16.35 4.76
C ILE A 4 8.77 -14.90 4.74
N LYS A 5 9.44 -14.49 3.68
CA LYS A 5 9.76 -13.10 3.50
C LYS A 5 8.62 -12.42 2.80
N SER A 6 8.03 -11.46 3.46
CA SER A 6 7.07 -10.59 2.83
C SER A 6 7.79 -9.62 1.88
N ASN A 7 7.27 -9.44 0.69
CA ASN A 7 7.74 -8.39 -0.20
C ASN A 7 7.14 -7.03 0.13
N ILE A 8 6.21 -6.99 1.07
CA ILE A 8 5.59 -5.75 1.52
C ILE A 8 6.53 -5.07 2.50
N VAL A 9 6.83 -3.80 2.26
CA VAL A 9 7.74 -3.04 3.11
C VAL A 9 6.95 -2.21 4.11
N LYS A 10 7.64 -1.67 5.09
CA LYS A 10 7.02 -0.83 6.11
C LYS A 10 7.19 0.63 5.73
N SER A 11 6.06 1.36 5.62
CA SER A 11 6.06 2.80 5.47
C SER A 11 5.95 3.46 6.85
N THR A 12 6.69 4.53 7.07
CA THR A 12 6.65 5.27 8.34
C THR A 12 6.52 6.76 8.05
N ASP A 13 6.20 7.55 9.08
CA ASP A 13 6.16 9.01 8.96
C ASP A 13 7.53 9.59 8.60
N GLU A 14 8.59 8.81 8.87
CA GLU A 14 9.95 9.23 8.54
C GLU A 14 10.36 8.86 7.12
N ASN A 15 9.97 7.67 6.62
CA ASN A 15 10.47 7.15 5.36
C ASN A 15 9.52 7.27 4.16
N TYR A 16 8.25 7.62 4.37
CA TYR A 16 7.27 7.57 3.27
C TYR A 16 7.62 8.50 2.11
N LYS A 17 8.26 9.62 2.39
CA LYS A 17 8.60 10.60 1.35
C LYS A 17 9.60 10.01 0.35
N ASP A 18 10.61 9.32 0.84
CA ASP A 18 11.58 8.65 -0.03
C ASP A 18 10.94 7.48 -0.78
N LEU A 19 10.07 6.75 -0.08
CA LEU A 19 9.40 5.59 -0.65
C LEU A 19 8.51 6.00 -1.83
N VAL A 20 7.64 6.99 -1.63
CA VAL A 20 6.71 7.42 -2.69
C VAL A 20 7.42 8.15 -3.83
N ALA A 21 8.61 8.70 -3.59
CA ALA A 21 9.41 9.38 -4.61
C ALA A 21 10.16 8.40 -5.52
N THR A 22 10.14 7.10 -5.22
CA THR A 22 10.82 6.08 -6.03
C THR A 22 10.33 6.11 -7.47
N LYS A 23 11.25 6.11 -8.42
CA LYS A 23 10.93 6.10 -9.84
C LYS A 23 11.15 4.72 -10.44
N GLY A 24 10.48 4.45 -11.55
CA GLY A 24 10.63 3.18 -12.27
C GLY A 24 9.70 2.08 -11.81
N LYS A 25 9.01 2.27 -10.68
CA LYS A 25 7.99 1.34 -10.20
C LYS A 25 6.83 2.13 -9.63
N LEU A 26 5.64 1.55 -9.66
CA LEU A 26 4.49 2.10 -8.92
C LEU A 26 4.72 1.84 -7.43
N ILE A 27 4.25 2.74 -6.59
CA ILE A 27 4.31 2.57 -5.12
C ILE A 27 2.88 2.55 -4.60
N LEU A 28 2.50 1.47 -3.93
CA LEU A 28 1.18 1.35 -3.33
C LEU A 28 1.32 1.43 -1.82
N ILE A 29 0.72 2.44 -1.21
CA ILE A 29 0.69 2.59 0.24
C ILE A 29 -0.66 2.13 0.76
N LYS A 30 -0.68 1.14 1.65
CA LYS A 30 -1.89 0.71 2.32
C LYS A 30 -1.93 1.33 3.72
N PHE A 31 -2.88 2.22 3.96
CA PHE A 31 -3.15 2.74 5.30
C PHE A 31 -3.94 1.69 6.07
N THR A 32 -3.42 1.28 7.22
CA THR A 32 -3.89 0.10 7.94
C THR A 32 -3.76 0.28 9.45
N ALA A 33 -4.35 -0.63 10.22
CA ALA A 33 -4.16 -0.71 11.66
C ALA A 33 -4.33 -2.16 12.10
N ASP A 34 -3.75 -2.53 13.22
CA ASP A 34 -3.78 -3.91 13.72
C ASP A 34 -5.21 -4.39 14.03
N TRP A 35 -6.08 -3.48 14.47
CA TRP A 35 -7.46 -3.81 14.84
C TRP A 35 -8.41 -3.89 13.64
N CYS A 36 -7.93 -3.57 12.46
CA CYS A 36 -8.79 -3.45 11.27
C CYS A 36 -8.91 -4.79 10.54
N SER A 37 -10.04 -5.47 10.70
CA SER A 37 -10.29 -6.76 10.03
C SER A 37 -10.28 -6.68 8.51
N PRO A 38 -10.93 -5.69 7.87
CA PRO A 38 -10.85 -5.57 6.41
C PRO A 38 -9.42 -5.33 5.90
N CYS A 39 -8.60 -4.63 6.68
CA CYS A 39 -7.20 -4.42 6.34
C CYS A 39 -6.45 -5.75 6.32
N LYS A 40 -6.68 -6.59 7.33
CA LYS A 40 -6.06 -7.91 7.41
C LYS A 40 -6.51 -8.83 6.29
N ALA A 41 -7.77 -8.72 5.90
CA ALA A 41 -8.34 -9.58 4.85
C ALA A 41 -7.66 -9.36 3.50
N ILE A 42 -7.17 -8.17 3.20
CA ILE A 42 -6.49 -7.91 1.92
C ILE A 42 -4.98 -8.17 1.97
N ASN A 43 -4.41 -8.45 3.15
CA ASN A 43 -2.96 -8.73 3.24
C ASN A 43 -2.52 -9.90 2.35
N PRO A 44 -3.18 -11.06 2.36
CA PRO A 44 -2.78 -12.15 1.47
C PRO A 44 -2.87 -11.78 -0.01
N ILE A 45 -3.85 -10.96 -0.37
CA ILE A 45 -4.03 -10.49 -1.74
C ILE A 45 -2.84 -9.60 -2.13
N LEU A 46 -2.47 -8.66 -1.27
CA LEU A 46 -1.35 -7.76 -1.52
C LEU A 46 -0.01 -8.52 -1.56
N GLU A 47 0.16 -9.53 -0.73
CA GLU A 47 1.34 -10.38 -0.78
C GLU A 47 1.46 -11.08 -2.13
N THR A 48 0.37 -11.64 -2.62
CA THR A 48 0.33 -12.29 -3.93
C THR A 48 0.69 -11.31 -5.04
N ILE A 49 0.11 -10.12 -5.02
CA ILE A 49 0.38 -9.09 -6.02
C ILE A 49 1.84 -8.64 -5.95
N SER A 50 2.38 -8.47 -4.74
CA SER A 50 3.76 -8.02 -4.58
C SER A 50 4.76 -9.03 -5.14
N GLU A 51 4.47 -10.32 -5.07
CA GLU A 51 5.31 -11.35 -5.69
C GLU A 51 5.16 -11.36 -7.20
N LYS A 52 3.91 -11.34 -7.66
CA LYS A 52 3.55 -11.44 -9.06
C LYS A 52 4.04 -10.26 -9.88
N MET A 53 4.07 -9.08 -9.28
CA MET A 53 4.41 -7.83 -9.96
C MET A 53 5.64 -7.14 -9.33
N ALA A 54 6.57 -7.91 -8.77
CA ALA A 54 7.71 -7.38 -8.03
C ALA A 54 8.59 -6.44 -8.85
N ASP A 55 8.64 -6.62 -10.16
CA ASP A 55 9.41 -5.77 -11.06
C ASP A 55 8.68 -4.46 -11.42
N LYS A 56 7.39 -4.35 -11.08
CA LYS A 56 6.56 -3.21 -11.48
C LYS A 56 6.04 -2.38 -10.33
N ILE A 57 5.95 -2.95 -9.13
CA ILE A 57 5.33 -2.28 -7.99
C ILE A 57 6.03 -2.61 -6.67
N VAL A 58 6.06 -1.62 -5.79
CA VAL A 58 6.44 -1.81 -4.38
C VAL A 58 5.18 -1.55 -3.57
N ILE A 59 4.84 -2.47 -2.66
CA ILE A 59 3.69 -2.33 -1.76
C ILE A 59 4.21 -2.08 -0.35
N ALA A 60 3.63 -1.11 0.33
CA ALA A 60 4.02 -0.75 1.69
C ALA A 60 2.80 -0.66 2.59
N ASN A 61 2.94 -1.12 3.84
CA ASN A 61 1.94 -0.93 4.88
C ASN A 61 2.30 0.27 5.72
N HIS A 62 1.35 1.16 5.93
CA HIS A 62 1.50 2.34 6.78
C HIS A 62 0.48 2.25 7.92
N ASP A 63 0.98 2.00 9.14
CA ASP A 63 0.13 1.85 10.32
C ASP A 63 -0.28 3.22 10.85
N VAL A 64 -1.58 3.52 10.78
CA VAL A 64 -2.07 4.86 11.13
C VAL A 64 -2.02 5.14 12.63
N ASP A 65 -1.93 4.11 13.47
CA ASP A 65 -1.86 4.28 14.91
C ASP A 65 -0.45 4.64 15.37
N SER A 66 0.56 3.92 14.86
CA SER A 66 1.95 4.18 15.22
C SER A 66 2.59 5.28 14.37
N GLU A 67 2.04 5.55 13.18
CA GLU A 67 2.59 6.52 12.23
C GLU A 67 1.46 7.45 11.75
N PRO A 68 0.92 8.33 12.62
CA PRO A 68 -0.29 9.06 12.32
C PRO A 68 -0.14 10.27 11.39
N ASN A 69 1.07 10.80 11.23
CA ASN A 69 1.25 12.08 10.55
C ASN A 69 0.95 12.05 9.06
N PHE A 70 1.44 11.03 8.35
CA PHE A 70 1.17 10.88 6.92
C PHE A 70 -0.33 10.71 6.67
N ALA A 71 -0.98 9.87 7.47
CA ALA A 71 -2.43 9.65 7.35
C ALA A 71 -3.21 10.93 7.61
N THR A 72 -2.85 11.67 8.66
CA THR A 72 -3.53 12.93 9.00
C THR A 72 -3.33 13.97 7.90
N ALA A 73 -2.11 14.08 7.36
CA ALA A 73 -1.81 15.04 6.30
C ALA A 73 -2.62 14.78 5.03
N ASN A 74 -3.06 13.53 4.82
CA ASN A 74 -3.85 13.15 3.65
C ASN A 74 -5.32 12.91 3.97
N ALA A 75 -5.78 13.32 5.15
CA ALA A 75 -7.18 13.23 5.57
C ALA A 75 -7.74 11.81 5.45
N ILE A 76 -6.93 10.80 5.82
CA ILE A 76 -7.38 9.41 5.81
C ILE A 76 -8.44 9.23 6.90
N ARG A 77 -9.65 8.86 6.51
CA ARG A 77 -10.79 8.74 7.42
C ARG A 77 -11.28 7.31 7.58
N SER A 78 -10.97 6.45 6.63
CA SER A 78 -11.37 5.06 6.71
C SER A 78 -10.20 4.19 6.24
N ILE A 79 -10.13 2.98 6.76
CA ILE A 79 -9.10 2.02 6.41
C ILE A 79 -9.76 0.68 6.10
N PRO A 80 -9.19 -0.10 5.18
CA PRO A 80 -7.97 0.21 4.44
C PRO A 80 -8.22 1.27 3.37
N THR A 81 -7.23 2.12 3.14
CA THR A 81 -7.19 3.02 2.00
C THR A 81 -5.87 2.73 1.27
N LEU A 82 -5.95 2.60 -0.05
CA LEU A 82 -4.79 2.36 -0.89
C LEU A 82 -4.50 3.61 -1.71
N PHE A 83 -3.29 4.15 -1.55
CA PHE A 83 -2.79 5.25 -2.39
C PHE A 83 -1.80 4.68 -3.37
N LEU A 84 -1.92 5.07 -4.63
CA LEU A 84 -0.99 4.67 -5.68
C LEU A 84 -0.20 5.88 -6.14
N TYR A 85 1.13 5.72 -6.17
CA TYR A 85 2.05 6.77 -6.60
C TYR A 85 2.82 6.31 -7.84
N LYS A 86 3.06 7.25 -8.74
CA LYS A 86 3.88 7.02 -9.93
C LYS A 86 4.84 8.21 -10.07
N ASP A 87 6.14 7.92 -10.07
CA ASP A 87 7.19 8.93 -10.20
C ASP A 87 7.03 10.11 -9.22
N GLY A 88 6.67 9.78 -7.98
CA GLY A 88 6.52 10.76 -6.91
C GLY A 88 5.16 11.41 -6.82
N SER A 89 4.24 11.14 -7.75
CA SER A 89 2.91 11.75 -7.75
C SER A 89 1.84 10.76 -7.34
N HIS A 90 0.93 11.19 -6.46
CA HIS A 90 -0.25 10.42 -6.08
C HIS A 90 -1.22 10.41 -7.26
N VAL A 91 -1.42 9.24 -7.86
CA VAL A 91 -2.19 9.13 -9.10
C VAL A 91 -3.56 8.51 -8.93
N ASP A 92 -3.80 7.74 -7.87
CA ASP A 92 -5.10 7.09 -7.67
C ASP A 92 -5.30 6.68 -6.21
N THR A 93 -6.57 6.49 -5.83
CA THR A 93 -6.97 6.08 -4.48
C THR A 93 -8.06 5.02 -4.57
N LEU A 94 -7.94 3.97 -3.75
CA LEU A 94 -8.98 2.95 -3.60
C LEU A 94 -9.31 2.83 -2.11
N VAL A 95 -10.55 3.06 -1.74
CA VAL A 95 -11.01 3.04 -0.35
C VAL A 95 -11.78 1.77 -0.07
N GLY A 96 -11.47 1.11 1.05
CA GLY A 96 -12.15 -0.09 1.50
C GLY A 96 -11.52 -1.37 1.00
N GLY A 97 -11.96 -2.49 1.57
CA GLY A 97 -11.52 -3.82 1.16
C GLY A 97 -12.22 -4.27 -0.11
N THR A 98 -11.51 -5.00 -0.95
CA THR A 98 -12.06 -5.54 -2.18
C THR A 98 -11.27 -6.79 -2.56
N ASP A 99 -11.57 -7.37 -3.72
CA ASP A 99 -10.91 -8.60 -4.16
C ASP A 99 -9.66 -8.32 -5.00
N GLN A 100 -8.93 -9.39 -5.31
CA GLN A 100 -7.68 -9.30 -6.05
C GLN A 100 -7.87 -8.70 -7.45
N SER A 101 -8.95 -9.10 -8.15
CA SER A 101 -9.23 -8.58 -9.50
C SER A 101 -9.38 -7.07 -9.51
N ASN A 102 -10.08 -6.53 -8.54
CA ASN A 102 -10.30 -5.08 -8.45
C ASN A 102 -9.01 -4.34 -8.11
N ILE A 103 -8.19 -4.90 -7.22
CA ILE A 103 -6.92 -4.28 -6.87
C ILE A 103 -5.96 -4.32 -8.06
N GLU A 104 -5.89 -5.45 -8.77
CA GLU A 104 -5.05 -5.55 -9.96
C GLU A 104 -5.50 -4.59 -11.06
N ALA A 105 -6.81 -4.45 -11.26
CA ALA A 105 -7.33 -3.49 -12.23
C ALA A 105 -6.96 -2.05 -11.86
N PHE A 106 -7.05 -1.72 -10.57
CA PHE A 106 -6.64 -0.43 -10.04
C PHE A 106 -5.18 -0.13 -10.35
N ILE A 107 -4.30 -1.11 -10.16
CA ILE A 107 -2.87 -0.98 -10.45
C ILE A 107 -2.62 -0.89 -11.96
N ASN A 108 -3.24 -1.78 -12.73
CA ASN A 108 -2.99 -1.90 -14.17
C ASN A 108 -3.35 -0.65 -14.95
N LYS A 109 -4.29 0.15 -14.45
CA LYS A 109 -4.65 1.43 -15.08
C LYS A 109 -3.44 2.37 -15.19
N HIS A 110 -2.44 2.19 -14.36
CA HIS A 110 -1.31 3.11 -14.25
C HIS A 110 0.03 2.51 -14.67
N LEU A 111 0.01 1.29 -15.14
CA LEU A 111 1.24 0.65 -15.65
C LEU A 111 1.65 1.19 -17.01
#